data_b50038b866071b0b76ef5c7e8ebd14f1
#
_entry.id   b50038b866071b0b76ef5c7e8ebd14f1
#
_cell.length_a   1.000
_cell.length_b   1.000
_cell.length_c   1.000
_cell.angle_alpha   90.00
_cell.angle_beta   90.00
_cell.angle_gamma   90.00
#
_symmetry.space_group_name_H-M   'P 1'
#
loop_
_entity.id
_entity.type
_entity.pdbx_description
1 polymer ?
#
loop_
_entity_poly.entity_id
_entity_poly.type
_entity_poly.pdbx_seq_one_letter_code
_entity_poly.pdbx_strand_id
1 'polypeptide(L)'
;AGTAPGAVHNDRIELWLRNAVSAPDQLRQRVAFALSEILVVSQLGGLQQRPLAVTDYYDILVRGAFGNYRQLLEDVTLSPAMGVYLSMLGNQKPDPARNIRPDENYARELLQLFTIGLVELNADGSVRRDAQDQPIPTFNQATIEGFAHVFTGWKWAWTAAGTPNFATVRSNRANEMLPMRAYPEQHATGTKQLLGSAVLPSNQTMEKDLD
;
A
#
# COMPACT_ATOMS: atom_id res chain seq x y z
N ALA A 1 -30.11 -11.95 -5.75
CA ALA A 1 -29.80 -10.96 -4.73
C ALA A 1 -28.36 -11.20 -4.28
N GLY A 2 -27.50 -10.17 -4.32
CA GLY A 2 -26.11 -10.30 -3.86
C GLY A 2 -26.04 -10.38 -2.33
N THR A 3 -25.06 -11.13 -1.80
CA THR A 3 -24.80 -11.20 -0.36
C THR A 3 -24.40 -9.80 0.14
N ALA A 4 -24.93 -9.38 1.29
CA ALA A 4 -24.59 -8.08 1.88
C ALA A 4 -23.09 -8.02 2.24
N PRO A 5 -22.40 -6.89 2.06
CA PRO A 5 -20.97 -6.76 2.36
C PRO A 5 -20.59 -7.19 3.77
N GLY A 6 -21.41 -6.88 4.77
CA GLY A 6 -21.17 -7.30 6.16
C GLY A 6 -21.17 -8.81 6.36
N ALA A 7 -22.02 -9.56 5.66
CA ALA A 7 -22.00 -11.01 5.72
C ALA A 7 -20.70 -11.58 5.14
N VAL A 8 -20.22 -11.05 4.01
CA VAL A 8 -18.95 -11.49 3.40
C VAL A 8 -17.76 -11.19 4.31
N HIS A 9 -17.74 -10.05 5.02
CA HIS A 9 -16.71 -9.77 6.03
C HIS A 9 -16.73 -10.78 7.17
N ASN A 10 -17.91 -11.15 7.67
CA ASN A 10 -18.05 -12.16 8.74
C ASN A 10 -17.57 -13.54 8.27
N ASP A 11 -17.96 -13.95 7.06
CA ASP A 11 -17.52 -15.23 6.47
C ASP A 11 -15.98 -15.25 6.32
N ARG A 12 -15.37 -14.15 5.88
CA ARG A 12 -13.90 -14.01 5.81
C ARG A 12 -13.25 -14.17 7.18
N ILE A 13 -13.77 -13.49 8.22
CA ILE A 13 -13.21 -13.58 9.59
C ILE A 13 -13.33 -15.01 10.09
N GLU A 14 -14.47 -15.66 9.92
CA GLU A 14 -14.68 -17.05 10.33
C GLU A 14 -13.68 -17.99 9.64
N LEU A 15 -13.51 -17.87 8.32
CA LEU A 15 -12.55 -18.67 7.56
C LEU A 15 -11.11 -18.40 8.00
N TRP A 16 -10.74 -17.14 8.25
CA TRP A 16 -9.43 -16.78 8.74
C TRP A 16 -9.14 -17.42 10.10
N LEU A 17 -10.06 -17.32 11.06
CA LEU A 17 -9.91 -17.93 12.38
C LEU A 17 -9.89 -19.46 12.29
N ARG A 18 -10.75 -20.07 11.47
CA ARG A 18 -10.76 -21.52 11.24
C ARG A 18 -9.41 -21.99 10.69
N ASN A 19 -8.85 -21.30 9.69
CA ASN A 19 -7.55 -21.62 9.13
C ASN A 19 -6.43 -21.45 10.15
N ALA A 20 -6.46 -20.40 10.96
CA ALA A 20 -5.49 -20.18 12.03
C ALA A 20 -5.47 -21.31 13.07
N VAL A 21 -6.59 -22.04 13.25
CA VAL A 21 -6.72 -23.12 14.23
C VAL A 21 -6.49 -24.51 13.63
N SER A 22 -6.99 -24.77 12.41
CA SER A 22 -7.12 -26.13 11.89
C SER A 22 -6.58 -26.36 10.46
N ALA A 23 -6.08 -25.35 9.76
CA ALA A 23 -5.50 -25.54 8.43
C ALA A 23 -4.24 -26.43 8.51
N PRO A 24 -3.95 -27.24 7.48
CA PRO A 24 -2.77 -28.13 7.48
C PRO A 24 -1.44 -27.35 7.41
N ASP A 25 -1.46 -26.10 6.96
CA ASP A 25 -0.30 -25.21 6.79
C ASP A 25 -0.15 -24.19 7.94
N GLN A 26 -0.31 -24.65 9.18
CA GLN A 26 -0.35 -23.82 10.39
C GLN A 26 0.77 -22.77 10.48
N LEU A 27 2.02 -23.11 10.12
CA LEU A 27 3.11 -22.16 10.16
C LEU A 27 2.86 -20.99 9.20
N ARG A 28 2.39 -21.27 7.98
CA ARG A 28 2.05 -20.23 7.00
C ARG A 28 0.95 -19.29 7.53
N GLN A 29 -0.11 -19.86 8.11
CA GLN A 29 -1.22 -19.08 8.64
C GLN A 29 -0.77 -18.16 9.80
N ARG A 30 0.13 -18.64 10.66
CA ARG A 30 0.67 -17.84 11.76
C ARG A 30 1.62 -16.74 11.31
N VAL A 31 2.45 -17.01 10.28
CA VAL A 31 3.29 -15.98 9.69
C VAL A 31 2.43 -14.93 8.98
N ALA A 32 1.40 -15.35 8.23
CA ALA A 32 0.46 -14.42 7.60
C ALA A 32 -0.29 -13.56 8.64
N PHE A 33 -0.66 -14.15 9.78
CA PHE A 33 -1.25 -13.39 10.89
C PHE A 33 -0.27 -12.34 11.42
N ALA A 34 0.99 -12.71 11.69
CA ALA A 34 2.00 -11.74 12.13
C ALA A 34 2.23 -10.62 11.10
N LEU A 35 2.24 -10.94 9.81
CA LEU A 35 2.33 -9.95 8.73
C LEU A 35 1.11 -9.03 8.72
N SER A 36 -0.09 -9.50 9.04
CA SER A 36 -1.30 -8.68 9.10
C SER A 36 -1.30 -7.68 10.26
N GLU A 37 -0.51 -7.92 11.31
CA GLU A 37 -0.32 -6.98 12.42
C GLU A 37 0.68 -5.86 12.08
N ILE A 38 1.53 -6.07 11.06
CA ILE A 38 2.47 -5.08 10.54
C ILE A 38 1.83 -4.32 9.38
N LEU A 39 1.41 -5.06 8.35
CA LEU A 39 0.82 -4.56 7.11
C LEU A 39 -0.71 -4.45 7.28
N VAL A 40 -1.13 -3.61 8.21
CA VAL A 40 -2.51 -3.56 8.70
C VAL A 40 -3.46 -2.87 7.73
N VAL A 41 -4.67 -3.40 7.60
CA VAL A 41 -5.83 -2.72 7.01
C VAL A 41 -7.05 -2.89 7.90
N SER A 42 -7.97 -1.91 7.89
CA SER A 42 -9.24 -2.03 8.60
C SER A 42 -10.37 -2.30 7.61
N GLN A 43 -11.25 -3.24 7.95
CA GLN A 43 -12.48 -3.46 7.20
C GLN A 43 -13.54 -2.37 7.39
N LEU A 44 -13.30 -1.39 8.27
CA LEU A 44 -14.17 -0.25 8.49
C LEU A 44 -13.86 0.90 7.51
N GLY A 45 -14.72 1.92 7.49
CA GLY A 45 -14.54 3.09 6.63
C GLY A 45 -14.63 2.74 5.14
N GLY A 46 -13.63 3.14 4.37
CA GLY A 46 -13.61 2.97 2.91
C GLY A 46 -13.69 1.51 2.43
N LEU A 47 -13.27 0.54 3.27
CA LEU A 47 -13.28 -0.89 2.93
C LEU A 47 -14.56 -1.62 3.35
N GLN A 48 -15.45 -0.99 4.12
CA GLN A 48 -16.69 -1.62 4.58
C GLN A 48 -17.57 -2.15 3.45
N GLN A 49 -17.59 -1.48 2.32
CA GLN A 49 -18.34 -1.88 1.12
C GLN A 49 -17.51 -2.70 0.12
N ARG A 50 -16.28 -3.12 0.49
CA ARG A 50 -15.32 -3.80 -0.39
C ARG A 50 -14.74 -5.07 0.23
N PRO A 51 -15.61 -6.03 0.63
CA PRO A 51 -15.13 -7.22 1.32
C PRO A 51 -14.20 -8.09 0.47
N LEU A 52 -14.37 -8.08 -0.87
CA LEU A 52 -13.51 -8.85 -1.76
C LEU A 52 -12.09 -8.29 -1.80
N ALA A 53 -11.92 -6.96 -1.79
CA ALA A 53 -10.59 -6.35 -1.71
C ALA A 53 -9.88 -6.74 -0.41
N VAL A 54 -10.61 -6.75 0.72
CA VAL A 54 -10.05 -7.16 2.01
C VAL A 54 -9.70 -8.65 2.01
N THR A 55 -10.52 -9.50 1.39
CA THR A 55 -10.25 -10.95 1.29
C THR A 55 -8.99 -11.20 0.48
N ASP A 56 -8.88 -10.62 -0.71
CA ASP A 56 -7.68 -10.77 -1.56
C ASP A 56 -6.42 -10.22 -0.87
N TYR A 57 -6.55 -9.13 -0.10
CA TYR A 57 -5.45 -8.59 0.68
C TYR A 57 -4.86 -9.60 1.69
N TYR A 58 -5.72 -10.29 2.43
CA TYR A 58 -5.25 -11.34 3.34
C TYR A 58 -4.65 -12.53 2.60
N ASP A 59 -5.16 -12.86 1.41
CA ASP A 59 -4.59 -13.89 0.55
C ASP A 59 -3.19 -13.49 0.03
N ILE A 60 -2.92 -12.21 -0.21
CA ILE A 60 -1.57 -11.69 -0.51
C ILE A 60 -0.62 -12.03 0.64
N LEU A 61 -1.01 -11.75 1.89
CA LEU A 61 -0.17 -12.05 3.05
C LEU A 61 0.09 -13.55 3.22
N VAL A 62 -0.91 -14.39 2.99
CA VAL A 62 -0.77 -15.85 3.04
C VAL A 62 0.19 -16.36 1.94
N ARG A 63 0.05 -15.88 0.72
CA ARG A 63 0.95 -16.23 -0.39
C ARG A 63 2.38 -15.76 -0.13
N GLY A 64 2.55 -14.54 0.38
CA GLY A 64 3.82 -13.90 0.67
C GLY A 64 4.52 -14.36 1.96
N ALA A 65 3.88 -15.20 2.80
CA ALA A 65 4.32 -15.53 4.16
C ALA A 65 5.77 -16.05 4.26
N PHE A 66 6.27 -16.75 3.24
CA PHE A 66 7.65 -17.26 3.15
C PHE A 66 8.40 -16.72 1.94
N GLY A 67 7.89 -15.65 1.35
CA GLY A 67 8.44 -15.01 0.17
C GLY A 67 9.50 -13.94 0.49
N ASN A 68 9.84 -13.17 -0.52
CA ASN A 68 10.70 -12.00 -0.39
C ASN A 68 9.87 -10.80 0.11
N TYR A 69 10.37 -10.10 1.13
CA TYR A 69 9.63 -8.98 1.73
C TYR A 69 9.44 -7.80 0.78
N ARG A 70 10.43 -7.51 -0.09
CA ARG A 70 10.27 -6.47 -1.13
C ARG A 70 9.12 -6.79 -2.07
N GLN A 71 9.03 -8.05 -2.54
CA GLN A 71 7.91 -8.48 -3.40
C GLN A 71 6.57 -8.39 -2.66
N LEU A 72 6.54 -8.78 -1.39
CA LEU A 72 5.34 -8.63 -0.57
C LEU A 72 4.93 -7.16 -0.42
N LEU A 73 5.88 -6.25 -0.22
CA LEU A 73 5.60 -4.81 -0.16
C LEU A 73 5.05 -4.28 -1.49
N GLU A 74 5.56 -4.74 -2.63
CA GLU A 74 5.03 -4.38 -3.94
C GLU A 74 3.59 -4.88 -4.11
N ASP A 75 3.32 -6.15 -3.79
CA ASP A 75 1.97 -6.72 -3.86
C ASP A 75 0.98 -5.98 -2.93
N VAL A 76 1.42 -5.61 -1.72
CA VAL A 76 0.65 -4.80 -0.76
C VAL A 76 0.43 -3.38 -1.29
N THR A 77 1.46 -2.74 -1.84
CA THR A 77 1.39 -1.40 -2.44
C THR A 77 0.33 -1.35 -3.54
N LEU A 78 0.34 -2.36 -4.41
CA LEU A 78 -0.60 -2.43 -5.54
C LEU A 78 -1.97 -3.00 -5.18
N SER A 79 -2.16 -3.48 -3.95
CA SER A 79 -3.48 -3.94 -3.50
C SER A 79 -4.48 -2.79 -3.38
N PRO A 80 -5.67 -2.89 -4.00
CA PRO A 80 -6.71 -1.88 -3.84
C PRO A 80 -7.17 -1.69 -2.39
N ALA A 81 -7.09 -2.74 -1.55
CA ALA A 81 -7.43 -2.63 -0.14
C ALA A 81 -6.49 -1.65 0.58
N MET A 82 -5.18 -1.81 0.41
CA MET A 82 -4.18 -0.88 0.94
C MET A 82 -4.34 0.51 0.33
N GLY A 83 -4.53 0.58 -1.00
CA GLY A 83 -4.75 1.83 -1.71
C GLY A 83 -5.94 2.64 -1.19
N VAL A 84 -7.04 1.97 -0.81
CA VAL A 84 -8.21 2.62 -0.18
C VAL A 84 -7.91 2.99 1.28
N TYR A 85 -7.25 2.10 2.02
CA TYR A 85 -7.02 2.26 3.45
C TYR A 85 -6.09 3.45 3.76
N LEU A 86 -5.01 3.59 2.99
CA LEU A 86 -4.01 4.65 3.18
C LEU A 86 -4.03 5.72 2.06
N SER A 87 -5.16 5.90 1.39
CA SER A 87 -5.41 7.00 0.44
C SER A 87 -4.50 7.04 -0.81
N MET A 88 -3.77 5.95 -1.10
CA MET A 88 -2.94 5.88 -2.30
C MET A 88 -3.78 5.75 -3.57
N LEU A 89 -4.89 5.01 -3.50
CA LEU A 89 -5.75 4.74 -4.65
C LEU A 89 -6.39 6.02 -5.18
N GLY A 90 -6.02 6.40 -6.39
CA GLY A 90 -6.54 7.61 -7.03
C GLY A 90 -5.75 8.88 -6.67
N ASN A 91 -4.60 8.73 -5.99
CA ASN A 91 -3.67 9.83 -5.74
C ASN A 91 -3.19 10.42 -7.06
N GLN A 92 -3.18 11.74 -7.20
CA GLN A 92 -2.90 12.45 -8.44
C GLN A 92 -1.61 13.25 -8.33
N LYS A 93 -0.95 13.46 -9.46
CA LYS A 93 0.17 14.40 -9.56
C LYS A 93 -0.22 15.80 -9.08
N PRO A 94 0.73 16.64 -8.67
CA PRO A 94 0.45 18.01 -8.27
C PRO A 94 -0.27 18.79 -9.36
N ASP A 95 -1.30 19.54 -8.98
CA ASP A 95 -1.99 20.50 -9.85
C ASP A 95 -2.33 21.76 -9.02
N PRO A 96 -1.44 22.77 -9.05
CA PRO A 96 -1.66 24.00 -8.29
C PRO A 96 -2.93 24.77 -8.71
N ALA A 97 -3.34 24.68 -9.98
CA ALA A 97 -4.54 25.37 -10.46
C ALA A 97 -5.83 24.80 -9.83
N ARG A 98 -5.83 23.52 -9.49
CA ARG A 98 -6.93 22.83 -8.82
C ARG A 98 -6.69 22.60 -7.31
N ASN A 99 -5.61 23.14 -6.77
CA ASN A 99 -5.16 22.92 -5.40
C ASN A 99 -5.02 21.42 -5.06
N ILE A 100 -4.52 20.61 -6.01
CA ILE A 100 -4.25 19.19 -5.80
C ILE A 100 -2.79 19.04 -5.36
N ARG A 101 -2.61 18.33 -4.25
CA ARG A 101 -1.31 17.86 -3.75
C ARG A 101 -1.36 16.34 -3.61
N PRO A 102 -0.28 15.62 -3.94
CA PRO A 102 -0.20 14.20 -3.65
C PRO A 102 -0.45 13.92 -2.17
N ASP A 103 -1.25 12.87 -1.91
CA ASP A 103 -1.49 12.39 -0.54
C ASP A 103 -0.24 11.65 -0.05
N GLU A 104 0.23 11.99 1.14
CA GLU A 104 1.45 11.46 1.74
C GLU A 104 1.22 10.26 2.66
N ASN A 105 -0.03 9.90 2.94
CA ASN A 105 -0.37 8.95 3.99
C ASN A 105 0.33 7.59 3.76
N TYR A 106 0.15 7.00 2.57
CA TYR A 106 0.80 5.73 2.25
C TYR A 106 2.34 5.83 2.29
N ALA A 107 2.92 6.90 1.74
CA ALA A 107 4.36 7.12 1.76
C ALA A 107 4.92 7.16 3.19
N ARG A 108 4.22 7.83 4.08
CA ARG A 108 4.59 7.94 5.50
C ARG A 108 4.52 6.58 6.20
N GLU A 109 3.42 5.85 6.02
CA GLU A 109 3.24 4.55 6.67
C GLU A 109 4.18 3.48 6.11
N LEU A 110 4.48 3.51 4.81
CA LEU A 110 5.50 2.65 4.21
C LEU A 110 6.85 2.81 4.91
N LEU A 111 7.28 4.05 5.15
CA LEU A 111 8.56 4.34 5.80
C LEU A 111 8.51 4.09 7.31
N GLN A 112 7.44 4.54 7.97
CA GLN A 112 7.32 4.54 9.42
C GLN A 112 6.95 3.16 10.00
N LEU A 113 5.90 2.52 9.46
CA LEU A 113 5.35 1.30 10.04
C LEU A 113 5.77 0.04 9.28
N PHE A 114 5.94 0.11 7.97
CA PHE A 114 6.15 -1.08 7.17
C PHE A 114 7.63 -1.38 6.91
N THR A 115 8.55 -0.42 7.08
CA THR A 115 9.97 -0.63 6.78
C THR A 115 10.93 -0.13 7.87
N ILE A 116 11.39 1.12 7.81
CA ILE A 116 12.61 1.56 8.51
C ILE A 116 12.36 2.25 9.85
N GLY A 117 11.12 2.60 10.18
CA GLY A 117 10.78 3.33 11.41
C GLY A 117 11.19 4.81 11.38
N LEU A 118 10.90 5.52 12.48
CA LEU A 118 11.08 6.98 12.57
C LEU A 118 12.52 7.38 12.87
N VAL A 119 13.28 6.53 13.56
CA VAL A 119 14.62 6.85 14.04
C VAL A 119 15.60 5.73 13.73
N GLU A 120 16.84 6.08 13.48
CA GLU A 120 17.90 5.10 13.27
C GLU A 120 18.17 4.30 14.55
N LEU A 121 18.45 3.01 14.39
CA LEU A 121 18.78 2.09 15.47
C LEU A 121 20.20 1.54 15.33
N ASN A 122 20.81 1.27 16.48
CA ASN A 122 22.01 0.46 16.58
C ASN A 122 21.66 -1.03 16.38
N ALA A 123 22.67 -1.87 16.20
CA ALA A 123 22.48 -3.31 16.00
C ALA A 123 21.79 -4.03 17.20
N ASP A 124 21.86 -3.45 18.38
CA ASP A 124 21.21 -3.94 19.61
C ASP A 124 19.77 -3.41 19.78
N GLY A 125 19.27 -2.62 18.81
CA GLY A 125 17.94 -2.00 18.85
C GLY A 125 17.86 -0.69 19.64
N SER A 126 18.94 -0.23 20.25
CA SER A 126 18.96 1.08 20.90
C SER A 126 18.92 2.23 19.86
N VAL A 127 18.31 3.36 20.23
CA VAL A 127 18.18 4.54 19.36
C VAL A 127 19.55 5.18 19.12
N ARG A 128 19.90 5.40 17.85
CA ARG A 128 21.08 6.20 17.49
C ARG A 128 20.83 7.68 17.75
N ARG A 129 21.84 8.33 18.30
CA ARG A 129 21.77 9.75 18.67
C ARG A 129 22.90 10.52 18.00
N ASP A 130 22.63 11.80 17.72
CA ASP A 130 23.62 12.75 17.20
C ASP A 130 24.50 13.32 18.33
N ALA A 131 25.39 14.26 17.98
CA ALA A 131 26.30 14.91 18.92
C ALA A 131 25.57 15.78 19.96
N GLN A 132 24.31 16.12 19.76
CA GLN A 132 23.44 16.87 20.66
C GLN A 132 22.49 15.96 21.46
N ASP A 133 22.75 14.65 21.47
CA ASP A 133 21.94 13.61 22.13
C ASP A 133 20.49 13.51 21.61
N GLN A 134 20.23 13.95 20.36
CA GLN A 134 18.92 13.83 19.74
C GLN A 134 18.83 12.57 18.89
N PRO A 135 17.65 11.88 18.85
CA PRO A 135 17.43 10.78 17.94
C PRO A 135 17.67 11.19 16.49
N ILE A 136 18.41 10.37 15.74
CA ILE A 136 18.66 10.61 14.31
C ILE A 136 17.43 10.11 13.52
N PRO A 137 16.72 10.98 12.78
CA PRO A 137 15.57 10.53 11.97
C PRO A 137 16.04 9.72 10.76
N THR A 138 15.28 8.68 10.41
CA THR A 138 15.56 7.83 9.23
C THR A 138 15.20 8.52 7.92
N PHE A 139 14.26 9.44 7.93
CA PHE A 139 13.80 10.20 6.76
C PHE A 139 13.30 11.58 7.17
N ASN A 140 13.13 12.45 6.20
CA ASN A 140 12.63 13.82 6.38
C ASN A 140 11.38 14.06 5.50
N GLN A 141 10.80 15.26 5.59
CA GLN A 141 9.61 15.63 4.84
C GLN A 141 9.82 15.55 3.32
N ALA A 142 10.98 15.96 2.79
CA ALA A 142 11.26 15.89 1.36
C ALA A 142 11.29 14.44 0.84
N THR A 143 11.75 13.50 1.67
CA THR A 143 11.68 12.05 1.37
C THR A 143 10.23 11.57 1.28
N ILE A 144 9.37 11.96 2.23
CA ILE A 144 7.94 11.61 2.21
C ILE A 144 7.26 12.15 0.95
N GLU A 145 7.50 13.42 0.61
CA GLU A 145 6.97 14.04 -0.61
C GLU A 145 7.45 13.32 -1.88
N GLY A 146 8.74 12.93 -1.92
CA GLY A 146 9.31 12.14 -3.01
C GLY A 146 8.57 10.81 -3.22
N PHE A 147 8.38 10.05 -2.15
CA PHE A 147 7.60 8.81 -2.20
C PHE A 147 6.12 9.04 -2.52
N ALA A 148 5.50 10.10 -2.01
CA ALA A 148 4.13 10.45 -2.37
C ALA A 148 3.98 10.69 -3.88
N HIS A 149 4.99 11.31 -4.52
CA HIS A 149 5.03 11.48 -5.96
C HIS A 149 5.21 10.15 -6.72
N VAL A 150 6.00 9.19 -6.21
CA VAL A 150 6.11 7.83 -6.76
C VAL A 150 4.73 7.16 -6.81
N PHE A 151 3.93 7.33 -5.77
CA PHE A 151 2.63 6.66 -5.63
C PHE A 151 1.47 7.38 -6.34
N THR A 152 1.73 8.41 -7.13
CA THR A 152 0.68 9.06 -7.94
C THR A 152 0.32 8.26 -9.19
N GLY A 153 -0.96 8.33 -9.61
CA GLY A 153 -1.46 7.72 -10.85
C GLY A 153 -1.95 6.28 -10.72
N TRP A 154 -1.86 5.65 -9.56
CA TRP A 154 -2.37 4.30 -9.33
C TRP A 154 -3.86 4.29 -8.98
N LYS A 155 -4.64 3.46 -9.67
CA LYS A 155 -6.08 3.35 -9.45
C LYS A 155 -6.62 1.97 -9.80
N TRP A 156 -7.93 1.76 -9.64
CA TRP A 156 -8.63 0.53 -9.98
C TRP A 156 -8.24 0.00 -11.35
N ALA A 157 -8.04 -1.32 -11.47
CA ALA A 157 -7.85 -1.94 -12.76
C ALA A 157 -9.07 -1.70 -13.68
N TRP A 158 -8.80 -1.43 -14.95
CA TRP A 158 -9.86 -1.27 -15.96
C TRP A 158 -10.37 -2.63 -16.40
N THR A 159 -11.64 -2.89 -16.18
CA THR A 159 -12.28 -4.18 -16.50
C THR A 159 -13.40 -4.06 -17.55
N ALA A 160 -13.69 -2.85 -18.00
CA ALA A 160 -14.67 -2.59 -19.06
C ALA A 160 -14.00 -2.65 -20.45
N ALA A 161 -14.82 -2.75 -21.50
CA ALA A 161 -14.34 -2.55 -22.87
C ALA A 161 -13.94 -1.07 -23.09
N GLY A 162 -12.99 -0.84 -24.01
CA GLY A 162 -12.53 0.49 -24.38
C GLY A 162 -11.24 0.91 -23.68
N THR A 163 -10.89 2.20 -23.81
CA THR A 163 -9.66 2.77 -23.30
C THR A 163 -9.76 3.01 -21.78
N PRO A 164 -8.78 2.57 -20.99
CA PRO A 164 -8.69 2.91 -19.58
C PRO A 164 -8.76 4.42 -19.35
N ASN A 165 -9.55 4.84 -18.34
CA ASN A 165 -9.73 6.25 -18.03
C ASN A 165 -9.73 6.46 -16.51
N PHE A 166 -8.75 7.23 -16.04
CA PHE A 166 -8.59 7.53 -14.62
C PHE A 166 -9.82 8.24 -14.02
N ALA A 167 -10.41 9.18 -14.71
CA ALA A 167 -11.52 9.98 -14.18
C ALA A 167 -12.80 9.15 -13.98
N THR A 168 -13.01 8.12 -14.80
CA THR A 168 -14.27 7.35 -14.85
C THR A 168 -14.18 5.96 -14.22
N VAL A 169 -12.98 5.38 -14.07
CA VAL A 169 -12.84 4.05 -13.45
C VAL A 169 -13.34 4.06 -12.01
N ARG A 170 -14.12 3.06 -11.67
CA ARG A 170 -14.72 2.86 -10.33
C ARG A 170 -14.48 1.43 -9.85
N SER A 171 -14.64 1.18 -8.54
CA SER A 171 -14.64 -0.17 -8.01
C SER A 171 -15.80 -1.00 -8.56
N ASN A 172 -15.54 -2.27 -8.79
CA ASN A 172 -16.55 -3.29 -9.07
C ASN A 172 -16.01 -4.64 -8.59
N ARG A 173 -16.88 -5.68 -8.54
CA ARG A 173 -16.47 -7.01 -8.07
C ARG A 173 -15.25 -7.59 -8.80
N ALA A 174 -15.05 -7.27 -10.07
CA ALA A 174 -13.94 -7.84 -10.84
C ALA A 174 -12.61 -7.18 -10.51
N ASN A 175 -12.58 -5.86 -10.26
CA ASN A 175 -11.32 -5.15 -10.04
C ASN A 175 -10.95 -4.97 -8.56
N GLU A 176 -11.82 -5.31 -7.63
CA GLU A 176 -11.49 -5.30 -6.20
C GLU A 176 -10.41 -6.33 -5.80
N MET A 177 -10.26 -7.41 -6.58
CA MET A 177 -9.25 -8.46 -6.40
C MET A 177 -8.12 -8.41 -7.44
N LEU A 178 -7.99 -7.31 -8.17
CA LEU A 178 -6.90 -7.11 -9.12
C LEU A 178 -5.96 -6.03 -8.61
N PRO A 179 -4.65 -6.16 -8.84
CA PRO A 179 -3.71 -5.10 -8.54
C PRO A 179 -4.14 -3.77 -9.17
N MET A 180 -3.87 -2.66 -8.48
CA MET A 180 -4.07 -1.33 -9.05
C MET A 180 -3.30 -1.19 -10.37
N ARG A 181 -3.85 -0.40 -11.28
CA ARG A 181 -3.25 -0.14 -12.59
C ARG A 181 -2.66 1.26 -12.66
N ALA A 182 -1.58 1.36 -13.42
CA ALA A 182 -0.95 2.62 -13.76
C ALA A 182 -1.81 3.44 -14.75
N TYR A 183 -1.94 4.74 -14.45
CA TYR A 183 -2.54 5.76 -15.29
C TYR A 183 -1.53 6.90 -15.44
N PRO A 184 -0.63 6.83 -16.44
CA PRO A 184 0.52 7.72 -16.55
C PRO A 184 0.16 9.20 -16.65
N GLU A 185 -1.02 9.52 -17.15
CA GLU A 185 -1.52 10.90 -17.23
C GLU A 185 -1.71 11.57 -15.87
N GLN A 186 -1.78 10.78 -14.78
CA GLN A 186 -1.90 11.27 -13.41
C GLN A 186 -0.62 11.05 -12.58
N HIS A 187 0.47 10.60 -13.20
CA HIS A 187 1.73 10.40 -12.52
C HIS A 187 2.57 11.69 -12.47
N ALA A 188 3.25 11.91 -11.34
CA ALA A 188 4.17 13.03 -11.17
C ALA A 188 5.46 12.78 -11.98
N THR A 189 5.77 13.68 -12.90
CA THR A 189 6.90 13.55 -13.84
C THR A 189 8.18 14.25 -13.40
N GLY A 190 8.15 15.01 -12.29
CA GLY A 190 9.33 15.66 -11.72
C GLY A 190 10.34 14.67 -11.13
N THR A 191 11.51 15.16 -10.77
CA THR A 191 12.47 14.40 -9.96
C THR A 191 11.87 14.08 -8.58
N LYS A 192 12.26 12.96 -7.98
CA LYS A 192 11.76 12.52 -6.67
C LYS A 192 12.94 12.21 -5.76
N GLN A 193 13.02 12.94 -4.65
CA GLN A 193 14.03 12.67 -3.64
C GLN A 193 13.58 11.50 -2.77
N LEU A 194 14.42 10.49 -2.62
CA LEU A 194 14.15 9.30 -1.82
C LEU A 194 15.13 9.19 -0.65
N LEU A 195 15.22 8.01 -0.05
CA LEU A 195 16.10 7.70 1.06
C LEU A 195 17.58 7.86 0.70
N GLY A 196 18.41 8.22 1.69
CA GLY A 196 19.85 8.29 1.53
C GLY A 196 20.34 9.24 0.44
N SER A 197 19.56 10.30 0.15
CA SER A 197 19.81 11.27 -0.93
C SER A 197 19.68 10.68 -2.35
N ALA A 198 19.10 9.51 -2.51
CA ALA A 198 18.76 8.97 -3.83
C ALA A 198 17.74 9.88 -4.52
N VAL A 199 17.91 10.10 -5.81
CA VAL A 199 17.01 10.91 -6.63
C VAL A 199 16.60 10.12 -7.86
N LEU A 200 15.30 9.88 -8.00
CA LEU A 200 14.76 9.35 -9.24
C LEU A 200 14.72 10.46 -10.30
N PRO A 201 15.19 10.16 -11.52
CA PRO A 201 15.16 11.14 -12.60
C PRO A 201 13.72 11.49 -13.02
N SER A 202 13.55 12.66 -13.60
CA SER A 202 12.27 13.07 -14.18
C SER A 202 11.85 12.18 -15.36
N ASN A 203 10.52 12.13 -15.60
CA ASN A 203 9.90 11.44 -16.74
C ASN A 203 10.14 9.91 -16.77
N GLN A 204 10.37 9.28 -15.63
CA GLN A 204 10.30 7.82 -15.52
C GLN A 204 8.86 7.32 -15.62
N THR A 205 8.69 6.05 -15.98
CA THR A 205 7.39 5.37 -15.91
C THR A 205 7.05 5.04 -14.47
N MET A 206 5.77 4.86 -14.19
CA MET A 206 5.28 4.53 -12.84
C MET A 206 5.88 3.23 -12.31
N GLU A 207 6.07 2.25 -13.18
CA GLU A 207 6.64 0.95 -12.84
C GLU A 207 8.13 1.08 -12.46
N LYS A 208 8.89 1.94 -13.16
CA LYS A 208 10.30 2.21 -12.84
C LYS A 208 10.46 3.01 -11.55
N ASP A 209 9.53 3.91 -11.26
CA ASP A 209 9.56 4.66 -10.02
C ASP A 209 9.19 3.79 -8.81
N LEU A 210 8.35 2.75 -9.04
CA LEU A 210 7.94 1.80 -8.01
C LEU A 210 9.05 0.76 -7.70
N ASP A 211 9.86 0.38 -8.70
CA ASP A 211 10.92 -0.63 -8.60
C ASP A 211 12.16 -0.10 -7.83
#